data_98ef26de234fd44466cda8e61e230fd5
#
_entry.id   98ef26de234fd44466cda8e61e230fd5
#
_cell.length_a   1.000
_cell.length_b   1.000
_cell.length_c   1.000
_cell.angle_alpha   90.00
_cell.angle_beta   90.00
_cell.angle_gamma   90.00
#
_symmetry.space_group_name_H-M   'P 1'
#
loop_
_entity.id
_entity.type
_entity.pdbx_description
1 polymer ?
#
loop_
_entity_poly.entity_id
_entity_poly.type
_entity_poly.pdbx_seq_one_letter_code
_entity_poly.pdbx_strand_id
1 'polypeptide(L)'
;QRAKAFVFAAEEDFGITPVEAQACGTPVIAFGKGGALETVRPIGQKKPTGLFFHKQDVSSVVDAVSKFDNLIDKVDPIDCRHNAMNFSRERFQTEIKSYVEDKWNIFNDSKNIQY
;
A
#
# COMPACT_ATOMS: atom_id res chain seq x y z
N GLN A 1 -16.30 -7.95 4.95
CA GLN A 1 -15.89 -7.29 3.73
C GLN A 1 -16.30 -8.07 2.51
N ARG A 2 -16.97 -7.40 1.62
CA ARG A 2 -17.49 -8.02 0.40
C ARG A 2 -16.67 -7.69 -0.85
N ALA A 3 -15.69 -6.81 -0.74
CA ALA A 3 -14.86 -6.44 -1.88
C ALA A 3 -13.93 -7.59 -2.27
N LYS A 4 -13.90 -7.93 -3.56
CA LYS A 4 -12.99 -8.93 -4.10
C LYS A 4 -11.57 -8.40 -4.20
N ALA A 5 -11.41 -7.09 -4.40
CA ALA A 5 -10.12 -6.41 -4.47
C ALA A 5 -10.31 -4.92 -4.22
N PHE A 6 -9.24 -4.28 -3.82
CA PHE A 6 -9.16 -2.83 -3.69
C PHE A 6 -8.24 -2.29 -4.78
N VAL A 7 -8.74 -1.34 -5.58
CA VAL A 7 -7.95 -0.72 -6.66
C VAL A 7 -7.35 0.58 -6.13
N PHE A 8 -6.02 0.69 -6.19
CA PHE A 8 -5.27 1.84 -5.70
C PHE A 8 -4.41 2.39 -6.84
N ALA A 9 -4.85 3.48 -7.44
CA ALA A 9 -4.22 4.08 -8.62
C ALA A 9 -3.27 5.23 -8.30
N ALA A 10 -3.15 5.60 -7.03
CA ALA A 10 -2.30 6.71 -6.61
C ALA A 10 -0.85 6.29 -6.43
N GLU A 11 0.07 7.23 -6.56
CA GLU A 11 1.47 7.08 -6.18
C GLU A 11 1.68 7.84 -4.88
N GLU A 12 1.98 7.12 -3.81
CA GLU A 12 2.21 7.70 -2.50
C GLU A 12 3.47 7.11 -1.88
N ASP A 13 4.15 7.91 -1.07
CA ASP A 13 5.37 7.47 -0.38
C ASP A 13 5.08 6.37 0.65
N PHE A 14 3.90 6.41 1.25
CA PHE A 14 3.49 5.43 2.24
C PHE A 14 2.07 4.94 1.95
N GLY A 15 1.95 3.66 1.61
CA GLY A 15 0.68 3.07 1.20
C GLY A 15 -0.18 2.61 2.37
N ILE A 16 -0.70 3.53 3.19
CA ILE A 16 -1.57 3.19 4.33
C ILE A 16 -2.84 2.48 3.86
N THR A 17 -3.49 3.01 2.83
CA THR A 17 -4.74 2.46 2.32
C THR A 17 -4.60 1.04 1.78
N PRO A 18 -3.56 0.72 0.98
CA PRO A 18 -3.30 -0.67 0.59
C PRO A 18 -3.05 -1.61 1.77
N VAL A 19 -2.38 -1.14 2.81
CA VAL A 19 -2.16 -1.93 4.03
C VAL A 19 -3.47 -2.19 4.75
N GLU A 20 -4.31 -1.19 4.89
CA GLU A 20 -5.62 -1.34 5.53
C GLU A 20 -6.51 -2.33 4.78
N ALA A 21 -6.52 -2.29 3.45
CA ALA A 21 -7.25 -3.25 2.63
C ALA A 21 -6.77 -4.67 2.90
N GLN A 22 -5.46 -4.89 2.92
CA GLN A 22 -4.87 -6.19 3.19
C GLN A 22 -5.16 -6.66 4.62
N ALA A 23 -5.18 -5.76 5.58
CA ALA A 23 -5.55 -6.09 6.96
C ALA A 23 -6.98 -6.64 7.06
N CYS A 24 -7.85 -6.22 6.17
CA CYS A 24 -9.21 -6.75 6.05
C CYS A 24 -9.29 -8.04 5.23
N GLY A 25 -8.15 -8.55 4.76
CA GLY A 25 -8.11 -9.74 3.93
C GLY A 25 -8.42 -9.47 2.46
N THR A 26 -8.37 -8.21 2.03
CA THR A 26 -8.72 -7.81 0.67
C THR A 26 -7.45 -7.63 -0.15
N PRO A 27 -7.31 -8.32 -1.30
CA PRO A 27 -6.19 -8.12 -2.21
C PRO A 27 -6.20 -6.72 -2.81
N VAL A 28 -5.03 -6.26 -3.24
CA VAL A 28 -4.84 -4.91 -3.79
C VAL A 28 -4.38 -4.99 -5.24
N ILE A 29 -5.05 -4.23 -6.11
CA ILE A 29 -4.60 -3.98 -7.48
C ILE A 29 -4.07 -2.56 -7.47
N ALA A 30 -2.76 -2.40 -7.59
CA ALA A 30 -2.11 -1.13 -7.33
C ALA A 30 -1.25 -0.65 -8.50
N PHE A 31 -1.11 0.68 -8.61
CA PHE A 31 -0.12 1.27 -9.49
C PHE A 31 1.28 0.94 -8.96
N GLY A 32 2.13 0.38 -9.82
CA GLY A 32 3.43 -0.17 -9.44
C GLY A 32 4.51 0.88 -9.23
N LYS A 33 4.23 1.88 -8.39
CA LYS A 33 5.20 2.90 -7.96
C LYS A 33 4.90 3.34 -6.55
N GLY A 34 5.88 3.99 -5.93
CA GLY A 34 5.73 4.53 -4.58
C GLY A 34 5.59 3.45 -3.52
N GLY A 35 4.88 3.77 -2.45
CA GLY A 35 4.72 2.90 -1.30
C GLY A 35 4.06 1.57 -1.59
N ALA A 36 3.26 1.47 -2.65
CA ALA A 36 2.61 0.21 -3.03
C ALA A 36 3.61 -0.88 -3.37
N LEU A 37 4.78 -0.53 -3.91
CA LEU A 37 5.84 -1.50 -4.21
C LEU A 37 6.33 -2.21 -2.95
N GLU A 38 6.27 -1.56 -1.80
CA GLU A 38 6.70 -2.13 -0.53
C GLU A 38 5.58 -2.92 0.15
N THR A 39 4.33 -2.52 -0.05
CA THR A 39 3.21 -3.03 0.74
C THR A 39 2.41 -4.12 0.06
N VAL A 40 2.55 -4.30 -1.25
CA VAL A 40 1.81 -5.31 -2.02
C VAL A 40 2.79 -6.35 -2.57
N ARG A 41 2.45 -7.63 -2.39
CA ARG A 41 3.18 -8.74 -3.02
C ARG A 41 2.46 -9.14 -4.30
N PRO A 42 3.06 -8.91 -5.47
CA PRO A 42 2.37 -9.24 -6.71
C PRO A 42 2.26 -10.75 -6.93
N ILE A 43 1.25 -11.16 -7.68
CA ILE A 43 1.10 -12.53 -8.15
C ILE A 43 2.38 -12.91 -8.92
N GLY A 44 2.91 -14.08 -8.63
CA GLY A 44 4.21 -14.55 -9.09
C GLY A 44 5.22 -14.71 -7.98
N GLN A 45 5.01 -14.03 -6.86
CA GLN A 45 5.78 -14.24 -5.63
C GLN A 45 5.05 -15.21 -4.71
N LYS A 46 5.73 -15.67 -3.66
CA LYS A 46 5.11 -16.51 -2.63
C LYS A 46 4.11 -15.69 -1.83
N LYS A 47 2.97 -16.28 -1.51
CA LYS A 47 1.93 -15.66 -0.69
C LYS A 47 1.53 -14.29 -1.25
N PRO A 48 1.07 -14.22 -2.51
CA PRO A 48 0.77 -12.93 -3.13
C PRO A 48 -0.41 -12.26 -2.45
N THR A 49 -0.43 -10.93 -2.50
CA THR A 49 -1.51 -10.12 -1.93
C THR A 49 -2.17 -9.21 -2.95
N GLY A 50 -1.73 -9.24 -4.19
CA GLY A 50 -2.31 -8.40 -5.21
C GLY A 50 -1.59 -8.44 -6.55
N LEU A 51 -1.78 -7.40 -7.30
CA LEU A 51 -1.26 -7.27 -8.65
C LEU A 51 -0.91 -5.81 -8.92
N PHE A 52 0.12 -5.56 -9.72
CA PHE A 52 0.47 -4.20 -10.15
C PHE A 52 0.04 -3.94 -11.58
N PHE A 53 -0.32 -2.70 -11.86
CA PHE A 53 -0.37 -2.15 -13.22
C PHE A 53 0.64 -1.00 -13.31
N HIS A 54 1.09 -0.69 -14.53
CA HIS A 54 2.29 0.15 -14.71
C HIS A 54 2.04 1.48 -15.40
N LYS A 55 0.82 1.76 -15.80
CA LYS A 55 0.41 3.04 -16.37
C LYS A 55 -0.86 3.52 -15.70
N GLN A 56 -0.91 4.81 -15.36
CA GLN A 56 -2.08 5.43 -14.74
C GLN A 56 -3.12 5.81 -15.81
N ASP A 57 -3.58 4.85 -16.58
CA ASP A 57 -4.64 5.05 -17.54
C ASP A 57 -5.76 4.01 -17.36
N VAL A 58 -6.91 4.30 -17.92
CA VAL A 58 -8.09 3.44 -17.77
C VAL A 58 -7.83 2.05 -18.35
N SER A 59 -7.16 1.98 -19.48
CA SER A 59 -6.85 0.70 -20.14
C SER A 59 -6.02 -0.21 -19.25
N SER A 60 -4.97 0.33 -18.63
CA SER A 60 -4.10 -0.44 -17.74
C SER A 60 -4.83 -0.93 -16.50
N VAL A 61 -5.70 -0.10 -15.92
CA VAL A 61 -6.52 -0.49 -14.77
C VAL A 61 -7.50 -1.60 -15.17
N VAL A 62 -8.19 -1.46 -16.28
CA VAL A 62 -9.15 -2.46 -16.77
C VAL A 62 -8.44 -3.79 -17.03
N ASP A 63 -7.28 -3.76 -17.67
CA ASP A 63 -6.49 -4.97 -17.93
C ASP A 63 -6.08 -5.66 -16.63
N ALA A 64 -5.64 -4.89 -15.65
CA ALA A 64 -5.24 -5.43 -14.34
C ALA A 64 -6.43 -6.07 -13.61
N VAL A 65 -7.58 -5.41 -13.62
CA VAL A 65 -8.81 -5.93 -13.00
C VAL A 65 -9.22 -7.23 -13.69
N SER A 66 -9.17 -7.28 -15.02
CA SER A 66 -9.52 -8.48 -15.78
C SER A 66 -8.56 -9.63 -15.48
N LYS A 67 -7.25 -9.36 -15.42
CA LYS A 67 -6.26 -10.36 -15.05
C LYS A 67 -6.50 -10.85 -13.64
N PHE A 68 -6.77 -9.96 -12.72
CA PHE A 68 -6.98 -10.32 -11.33
C PHE A 68 -8.21 -11.21 -11.17
N ASP A 69 -9.28 -10.92 -11.89
CA ASP A 69 -10.51 -11.74 -11.82
C ASP A 69 -10.23 -13.21 -12.18
N ASN A 70 -9.31 -13.46 -13.11
CA ASN A 70 -8.89 -14.80 -13.47
C ASN A 70 -7.89 -15.42 -12.50
N LEU A 71 -7.22 -14.62 -11.67
CA LEU A 71 -6.15 -15.05 -10.78
C LEU A 71 -6.52 -14.93 -9.30
N ILE A 72 -7.75 -14.55 -9.02
CA ILE A 72 -8.21 -14.28 -7.65
C ILE A 72 -8.01 -15.47 -6.72
N ASP A 73 -8.13 -16.68 -7.23
CA ASP A 73 -7.95 -17.90 -6.44
C ASP A 73 -6.52 -18.12 -5.97
N LYS A 74 -5.56 -17.41 -6.57
CA LYS A 74 -4.15 -17.48 -6.18
C LYS A 74 -3.83 -16.62 -4.97
N VAL A 75 -4.74 -15.75 -4.56
CA VAL A 75 -4.55 -14.87 -3.41
C VAL A 75 -5.42 -15.35 -2.27
N ASP A 76 -4.78 -15.65 -1.14
CA ASP A 76 -5.45 -16.06 0.08
C ASP A 76 -5.66 -14.83 0.97
N PRO A 77 -6.90 -14.57 1.43
CA PRO A 77 -7.14 -13.47 2.37
C PRO A 77 -6.27 -13.51 3.63
N ILE A 78 -5.91 -14.72 4.08
CA ILE A 78 -5.01 -14.88 5.23
C ILE A 78 -3.63 -14.33 4.93
N ASP A 79 -3.12 -14.54 3.72
CA ASP A 79 -1.83 -13.99 3.30
C ASP A 79 -1.87 -12.47 3.24
N CYS A 80 -2.98 -11.88 2.82
CA CYS A 80 -3.17 -10.44 2.85
C CYS A 80 -3.07 -9.90 4.28
N ARG A 81 -3.76 -10.54 5.22
CA ARG A 81 -3.71 -10.14 6.63
C ARG A 81 -2.31 -10.28 7.21
N HIS A 82 -1.62 -11.38 6.94
CA HIS A 82 -0.25 -11.60 7.41
C HIS A 82 0.71 -10.56 6.83
N ASN A 83 0.57 -10.24 5.55
CA ASN A 83 1.40 -9.21 4.93
C ASN A 83 1.16 -7.84 5.57
N ALA A 84 -0.08 -7.50 5.87
CA ALA A 84 -0.42 -6.26 6.55
C ALA A 84 0.24 -6.16 7.93
N MET A 85 0.40 -7.28 8.63
CA MET A 85 1.08 -7.32 9.92
C MET A 85 2.56 -6.95 9.83
N ASN A 86 3.20 -7.15 8.67
CA ASN A 86 4.58 -6.70 8.44
C ASN A 86 4.69 -5.17 8.43
N PHE A 87 3.58 -4.49 8.17
CA PHE A 87 3.45 -3.04 8.21
C PHE A 87 2.61 -2.64 9.40
N SER A 88 2.85 -3.32 10.52
CA SER A 88 2.07 -3.23 11.74
C SER A 88 2.08 -1.82 12.33
N ARG A 89 1.29 -1.68 13.38
CA ARG A 89 1.26 -0.48 14.20
C ARG A 89 2.65 0.03 14.52
N GLU A 90 3.58 -0.85 14.82
CA GLU A 90 4.95 -0.49 15.20
C GLU A 90 5.66 0.28 14.07
N ARG A 91 5.64 -0.26 12.85
CA ARG A 91 6.25 0.43 11.70
C ARG A 91 5.53 1.74 11.39
N PHE A 92 4.21 1.71 11.42
CA PHE A 92 3.40 2.90 11.22
C PHE A 92 3.72 3.98 12.25
N GLN A 93 3.81 3.59 13.53
CA GLN A 93 4.17 4.51 14.59
C GLN A 93 5.57 5.09 14.40
N THR A 94 6.52 4.27 13.97
CA THR A 94 7.88 4.71 13.72
C THR A 94 7.91 5.75 12.60
N GLU A 95 7.20 5.54 11.52
CA GLU A 95 7.15 6.48 10.40
C GLU A 95 6.44 7.78 10.78
N ILE A 96 5.35 7.70 11.52
CA ILE A 96 4.64 8.87 12.03
C ILE A 96 5.53 9.65 12.98
N LYS A 97 6.23 8.97 13.87
CA LYS A 97 7.16 9.62 14.80
C LYS A 97 8.26 10.37 14.05
N SER A 98 8.86 9.74 13.07
CA SER A 98 9.89 10.37 12.24
C SER A 98 9.34 11.61 11.53
N TYR A 99 8.16 11.53 10.96
CA TYR A 99 7.51 12.66 10.31
C TYR A 99 7.27 13.80 11.30
N VAL A 100 6.76 13.50 12.48
CA VAL A 100 6.50 14.51 13.52
C VAL A 100 7.80 15.15 13.99
N GLU A 101 8.85 14.36 14.19
CA GLU A 101 10.16 14.88 14.60
C GLU A 101 10.75 15.83 13.55
N ASP A 102 10.65 15.49 12.28
CA ASP A 102 11.10 16.34 11.18
C ASP A 102 10.35 17.68 11.20
N LYS A 103 9.04 17.65 11.33
CA LYS A 103 8.22 18.86 11.40
C LYS A 103 8.53 19.69 12.63
N TRP A 104 8.77 19.03 13.76
CA TRP A 104 9.15 19.70 15.01
C TRP A 104 10.49 20.39 14.87
N ASN A 105 11.47 19.74 14.27
CA ASN A 105 12.79 20.33 14.04
C ASN A 105 12.72 21.53 13.12
N ILE A 106 11.94 21.46 12.05
CA ILE A 106 11.71 22.60 11.13
C ILE A 106 11.08 23.75 11.92
N PHE A 107 10.09 23.49 12.74
CA PHE A 107 9.44 24.51 13.58
C PHE A 107 10.44 25.18 14.52
N ASN A 108 11.26 24.41 15.21
CA ASN A 108 12.26 24.92 16.13
C ASN A 108 13.31 25.78 15.41
N ASP A 109 13.79 25.34 14.25
CA ASP A 109 14.75 26.11 13.45
C ASP A 109 14.16 27.44 13.02
N SER A 110 12.92 27.45 12.55
CA SER A 110 12.21 28.67 12.18
C SER A 110 12.05 29.62 13.37
N LYS A 111 11.75 29.08 14.54
CA LYS A 111 11.60 29.83 15.78
C LYS A 111 12.93 30.46 16.22
N ASN A 112 14.02 29.71 16.07
CA ASN A 112 15.35 30.19 16.40
C ASN A 112 15.83 31.31 15.45
N ILE A 113 15.44 31.26 14.20
CA ILE A 113 15.78 32.27 13.18
C ILE A 113 15.13 33.62 13.50
N GLN A 114 13.98 33.62 14.18
CA GLN A 114 13.26 34.85 14.53
C GLN A 114 13.90 35.65 15.66
N TYR A 115 14.86 35.11 16.32
CA TYR A 115 15.59 35.77 17.40
C TYR A 115 17.04 36.06 16.98
#